data_df04e41637868da942085a10732a9347
#
_entry.id   df04e41637868da942085a10732a9347
#
_cell.length_a   1.000
_cell.length_b   1.000
_cell.length_c   1.000
_cell.angle_alpha   90.00
_cell.angle_beta   90.00
_cell.angle_gamma   90.00
#
_symmetry.space_group_name_H-M   'P 1'
#
loop_
_entity.id
_entity.type
_entity.pdbx_description
1 polymer ?
#
loop_
_entity_poly.entity_id
_entity_poly.type
_entity_poly.pdbx_seq_one_letter_code
_entity_poly.pdbx_strand_id
1 'polypeptide(L)'
;MSDQRVALVTGGARGLGRSHALALSARGDAVVVVDTGAGLDGTGGDPSAAEAVAAEIRAAGGTAIAASTDVATHEGAAAAVDRALTEFGRLDALVANAGILRDRTFAKMPLADFDAVVRVHLSAAAYCAKAAWPSLVASGTGRVVFTSSASGLYGQFGQANYAAAKMGLVGLVNVLAQEGARAGLRVNAIAPVAATRMTEPLLPPAALRGLAPELVSPLVAHLASADCRQSGLVLEVGGGRVARVRVVESDLVELPADDAGVAAVVDELADVDGGTPFASSTDALARLLAIASRMP
;
A
#
# COMPACT_ATOMS: atom_id res chain seq x y z
N MET A 1 7.24 28.41 11.66
CA MET A 1 7.21 27.06 11.06
C MET A 1 6.51 27.21 9.72
N SER A 2 7.03 26.62 8.67
CA SER A 2 6.44 26.71 7.31
C SER A 2 5.08 26.00 7.30
N ASP A 3 4.08 26.60 6.63
CA ASP A 3 2.76 25.96 6.41
C ASP A 3 2.83 24.82 5.35
N GLN A 4 4.02 24.58 4.81
CA GLN A 4 4.27 23.56 3.81
C GLN A 4 4.04 22.17 4.39
N ARG A 5 3.20 21.36 3.73
CA ARG A 5 2.97 19.96 4.10
C ARG A 5 4.23 19.13 3.84
N VAL A 6 4.39 18.07 4.60
CA VAL A 6 5.53 17.15 4.50
C VAL A 6 5.04 15.75 4.18
N ALA A 7 5.58 15.17 3.12
CA ALA A 7 5.30 13.79 2.70
C ALA A 7 6.56 12.93 2.79
N LEU A 8 6.43 11.71 3.33
CA LEU A 8 7.48 10.70 3.37
C LEU A 8 7.15 9.58 2.38
N VAL A 9 8.08 9.25 1.49
CA VAL A 9 7.93 8.20 0.47
C VAL A 9 9.00 7.14 0.69
N THR A 10 8.59 5.91 1.05
CA THR A 10 9.50 4.77 1.16
C THR A 10 9.69 4.09 -0.20
N GLY A 11 10.90 3.57 -0.47
CA GLY A 11 11.25 3.08 -1.81
C GLY A 11 11.23 4.21 -2.86
N GLY A 12 11.62 5.42 -2.44
CA GLY A 12 11.46 6.67 -3.18
C GLY A 12 12.51 6.93 -4.24
N ALA A 13 13.56 6.10 -4.35
CA ALA A 13 14.68 6.38 -5.26
C ALA A 13 14.41 5.99 -6.72
N ARG A 14 13.45 5.12 -7.01
CA ARG A 14 13.26 4.55 -8.35
C ARG A 14 11.78 4.28 -8.67
N GLY A 15 11.48 4.08 -9.95
CA GLY A 15 10.16 3.62 -10.44
C GLY A 15 9.00 4.44 -9.88
N LEU A 16 7.99 3.75 -9.36
CA LEU A 16 6.79 4.37 -8.78
C LEU A 16 7.14 5.34 -7.63
N GLY A 17 8.00 4.94 -6.70
CA GLY A 17 8.34 5.77 -5.54
C GLY A 17 8.98 7.10 -5.94
N ARG A 18 9.92 7.09 -6.91
CA ARG A 18 10.49 8.32 -7.47
C ARG A 18 9.41 9.19 -8.12
N SER A 19 8.57 8.58 -8.95
CA SER A 19 7.48 9.30 -9.61
C SER A 19 6.50 9.91 -8.60
N HIS A 20 6.18 9.20 -7.52
CA HIS A 20 5.34 9.73 -6.43
C HIS A 20 6.01 10.89 -5.71
N ALA A 21 7.31 10.78 -5.40
CA ALA A 21 8.07 11.85 -4.75
C ALA A 21 8.07 13.15 -5.58
N LEU A 22 8.30 13.03 -6.89
CA LEU A 22 8.25 14.15 -7.82
C LEU A 22 6.84 14.76 -7.91
N ALA A 23 5.79 13.92 -8.00
CA ALA A 23 4.41 14.39 -8.08
C ALA A 23 3.95 15.11 -6.80
N LEU A 24 4.37 14.66 -5.61
CA LEU A 24 4.09 15.32 -4.33
C LEU A 24 4.80 16.68 -4.26
N SER A 25 6.08 16.71 -4.63
CA SER A 25 6.84 17.97 -4.69
C SER A 25 6.23 18.99 -5.66
N ALA A 26 5.77 18.53 -6.84
CA ALA A 26 5.10 19.39 -7.83
C ALA A 26 3.77 19.98 -7.31
N ARG A 27 3.15 19.37 -6.29
CA ARG A 27 1.99 19.92 -5.57
C ARG A 27 2.36 20.89 -4.45
N GLY A 28 3.64 21.06 -4.17
CA GLY A 28 4.14 21.96 -3.13
C GLY A 28 4.47 21.30 -1.80
N ASP A 29 4.40 19.96 -1.69
CA ASP A 29 4.82 19.26 -0.47
C ASP A 29 6.36 19.25 -0.35
N ALA A 30 6.88 19.38 0.85
CA ALA A 30 8.25 18.98 1.16
C ALA A 30 8.32 17.46 1.22
N VAL A 31 9.35 16.86 0.63
CA VAL A 31 9.41 15.41 0.46
C VAL A 31 10.62 14.81 1.17
N VAL A 32 10.38 13.79 2.00
CA VAL A 32 11.42 12.90 2.53
C VAL A 32 11.50 11.65 1.67
N VAL A 33 12.56 11.53 0.90
CA VAL A 33 12.81 10.38 0.03
C VAL A 33 13.56 9.32 0.84
N VAL A 34 12.92 8.19 1.12
CA VAL A 34 13.50 7.11 1.92
C VAL A 34 13.79 5.91 1.03
N ASP A 35 15.07 5.52 0.91
CA ASP A 35 15.48 4.36 0.13
C ASP A 35 16.88 3.92 0.53
N THR A 36 17.11 2.62 0.67
CA THR A 36 18.45 2.06 0.89
C THR A 36 19.25 1.92 -0.40
N GLY A 37 18.61 2.09 -1.55
CA GLY A 37 19.20 1.85 -2.87
C GLY A 37 19.44 0.39 -3.22
N ALA A 38 18.85 -0.55 -2.48
CA ALA A 38 18.99 -1.99 -2.68
C ALA A 38 18.54 -2.46 -4.07
N GLY A 39 19.00 -3.63 -4.46
CA GLY A 39 18.55 -4.35 -5.65
C GLY A 39 17.09 -4.80 -5.56
N LEU A 40 16.57 -5.39 -6.66
CA LEU A 40 15.19 -5.92 -6.70
C LEU A 40 14.94 -7.00 -5.65
N ASP A 41 15.94 -7.81 -5.34
CA ASP A 41 15.89 -8.90 -4.34
C ASP A 41 16.12 -8.42 -2.90
N GLY A 42 16.37 -7.12 -2.70
CA GLY A 42 16.67 -6.51 -1.41
C GLY A 42 18.13 -6.63 -0.98
N THR A 43 19.03 -7.08 -1.86
CA THR A 43 20.46 -7.16 -1.57
C THR A 43 21.20 -5.91 -1.99
N GLY A 44 22.38 -5.70 -1.39
CA GLY A 44 23.21 -4.52 -1.65
C GLY A 44 22.58 -3.24 -1.12
N GLY A 45 23.08 -2.11 -1.60
CA GLY A 45 22.58 -0.79 -1.27
C GLY A 45 23.40 0.30 -1.94
N ASP A 46 22.77 1.43 -2.21
CA ASP A 46 23.41 2.64 -2.72
C ASP A 46 22.80 3.84 -1.98
N PRO A 47 23.45 4.32 -0.92
CA PRO A 47 22.96 5.44 -0.13
C PRO A 47 22.73 6.73 -0.94
N SER A 48 23.38 6.86 -2.11
CA SER A 48 23.23 8.01 -2.99
C SER A 48 21.93 8.01 -3.80
N ALA A 49 21.25 6.86 -3.90
CA ALA A 49 20.06 6.72 -4.74
C ALA A 49 18.88 7.62 -4.27
N ALA A 50 18.64 7.68 -2.95
CA ALA A 50 17.62 8.56 -2.38
C ALA A 50 18.00 10.03 -2.54
N GLU A 51 19.29 10.36 -2.32
CA GLU A 51 19.82 11.72 -2.47
C GLU A 51 19.72 12.24 -3.91
N ALA A 52 19.94 11.37 -4.90
CA ALA A 52 19.78 11.76 -6.31
C ALA A 52 18.37 12.27 -6.61
N VAL A 53 17.32 11.63 -6.09
CA VAL A 53 15.93 12.08 -6.26
C VAL A 53 15.65 13.35 -5.45
N ALA A 54 16.16 13.44 -4.22
CA ALA A 54 16.03 14.66 -3.43
C ALA A 54 16.71 15.85 -4.11
N ALA A 55 17.89 15.66 -4.71
CA ALA A 55 18.60 16.67 -5.49
C ALA A 55 17.83 17.08 -6.76
N GLU A 56 17.21 16.12 -7.45
CA GLU A 56 16.35 16.38 -8.61
C GLU A 56 15.15 17.28 -8.23
N ILE A 57 14.48 16.96 -7.10
CA ILE A 57 13.38 17.79 -6.58
C ILE A 57 13.86 19.21 -6.27
N ARG A 58 14.99 19.35 -5.59
CA ARG A 58 15.56 20.67 -5.26
C ARG A 58 15.97 21.46 -6.52
N ALA A 59 16.53 20.77 -7.51
CA ALA A 59 16.87 21.41 -8.80
C ALA A 59 15.64 21.91 -9.56
N ALA A 60 14.48 21.30 -9.37
CA ALA A 60 13.20 21.73 -9.90
C ALA A 60 12.53 22.82 -9.03
N GLY A 61 13.19 23.33 -7.99
CA GLY A 61 12.67 24.38 -7.09
C GLY A 61 11.81 23.86 -5.92
N GLY A 62 11.68 22.56 -5.76
CA GLY A 62 10.97 21.93 -4.64
C GLY A 62 11.84 21.80 -3.39
N THR A 63 11.24 21.31 -2.31
CA THR A 63 11.89 21.04 -1.02
C THR A 63 11.99 19.54 -0.82
N ALA A 64 13.19 18.99 -0.65
CA ALA A 64 13.35 17.56 -0.37
C ALA A 64 14.64 17.26 0.38
N ILE A 65 14.59 16.20 1.19
CA ILE A 65 15.72 15.55 1.84
C ILE A 65 15.69 14.04 1.59
N ALA A 66 16.84 13.42 1.74
CA ALA A 66 16.98 11.97 1.66
C ALA A 66 17.19 11.33 3.03
N ALA A 67 16.78 10.08 3.16
CA ALA A 67 17.10 9.19 4.26
C ALA A 67 17.41 7.79 3.73
N SER A 68 18.62 7.30 4.02
CA SER A 68 19.08 5.96 3.62
C SER A 68 18.91 4.98 4.79
N THR A 69 17.67 4.80 5.25
CA THR A 69 17.34 3.93 6.38
C THR A 69 16.60 2.68 5.92
N ASP A 70 16.86 1.53 6.56
CA ASP A 70 16.12 0.30 6.29
C ASP A 70 14.80 0.28 7.07
N VAL A 71 13.72 0.66 6.41
CA VAL A 71 12.37 0.69 6.99
C VAL A 71 11.80 -0.70 7.33
N ALA A 72 12.49 -1.78 6.94
CA ALA A 72 12.14 -3.15 7.36
C ALA A 72 12.56 -3.47 8.80
N THR A 73 13.15 -2.50 9.51
CA THR A 73 13.41 -2.55 10.95
C THR A 73 12.60 -1.48 11.68
N HIS A 74 12.31 -1.71 12.96
CA HIS A 74 11.60 -0.72 13.79
C HIS A 74 12.39 0.58 13.91
N GLU A 75 13.69 0.45 14.14
CA GLU A 75 14.63 1.56 14.30
C GLU A 75 14.74 2.38 13.01
N GLY A 76 14.85 1.70 11.87
CA GLY A 76 14.94 2.39 10.57
C GLY A 76 13.66 3.10 10.17
N ALA A 77 12.48 2.53 10.47
CA ALA A 77 11.20 3.18 10.25
C ALA A 77 11.04 4.42 11.16
N ALA A 78 11.39 4.31 12.44
CA ALA A 78 11.41 5.45 13.37
C ALA A 78 12.39 6.53 12.89
N ALA A 79 13.62 6.18 12.53
CA ALA A 79 14.62 7.12 12.04
C ALA A 79 14.18 7.85 10.77
N ALA A 80 13.47 7.19 9.86
CA ALA A 80 12.92 7.84 8.68
C ALA A 80 11.89 8.93 9.04
N VAL A 81 11.01 8.65 10.00
CA VAL A 81 10.02 9.61 10.51
C VAL A 81 10.70 10.74 11.29
N ASP A 82 11.63 10.41 12.19
CA ASP A 82 12.39 11.39 12.95
C ASP A 82 13.17 12.34 12.06
N ARG A 83 13.64 11.86 10.90
CA ARG A 83 14.31 12.71 9.91
C ARG A 83 13.35 13.78 9.36
N ALA A 84 12.08 13.42 9.09
CA ALA A 84 11.06 14.39 8.69
C ALA A 84 10.75 15.41 9.79
N LEU A 85 10.59 14.93 11.03
CA LEU A 85 10.26 15.78 12.17
C LEU A 85 11.40 16.73 12.55
N THR A 86 12.65 16.27 12.46
CA THR A 86 13.83 17.08 12.76
C THR A 86 14.01 18.21 11.74
N GLU A 87 13.82 17.91 10.46
CA GLU A 87 14.03 18.90 9.39
C GLU A 87 12.87 19.87 9.25
N PHE A 88 11.64 19.35 9.29
CA PHE A 88 10.44 20.12 8.93
C PHE A 88 9.50 20.37 10.10
N GLY A 89 9.70 19.72 11.24
CA GLY A 89 8.85 19.85 12.43
C GLY A 89 7.48 19.15 12.32
N ARG A 90 7.18 18.47 11.20
CA ARG A 90 5.88 17.85 10.94
C ARG A 90 5.98 16.71 9.94
N LEU A 91 4.96 15.87 9.91
CA LEU A 91 4.73 14.87 8.85
C LEU A 91 3.23 14.77 8.60
N ASP A 92 2.80 15.01 7.37
CA ASP A 92 1.39 15.08 6.97
C ASP A 92 0.95 13.92 6.10
N ALA A 93 1.89 13.30 5.36
CA ALA A 93 1.58 12.19 4.48
C ALA A 93 2.66 11.10 4.51
N LEU A 94 2.23 9.84 4.51
CA LEU A 94 3.08 8.66 4.34
C LEU A 94 2.67 7.91 3.08
N VAL A 95 3.60 7.72 2.15
CA VAL A 95 3.46 6.83 1.00
C VAL A 95 4.37 5.62 1.22
N ALA A 96 3.79 4.51 1.67
CA ALA A 96 4.50 3.26 1.93
C ALA A 96 4.57 2.44 0.63
N ASN A 97 5.69 2.57 -0.09
CA ASN A 97 5.88 1.99 -1.42
C ASN A 97 7.09 1.03 -1.49
N ALA A 98 7.99 1.02 -0.51
CA ALA A 98 9.15 0.12 -0.50
C ALA A 98 8.79 -1.34 -0.77
N GLY A 99 9.62 -2.04 -1.54
CA GLY A 99 9.34 -3.42 -1.90
C GLY A 99 10.49 -4.12 -2.60
N ILE A 100 10.48 -5.45 -2.52
CA ILE A 100 11.42 -6.37 -3.14
C ILE A 100 10.67 -7.54 -3.80
N LEU A 101 11.33 -8.29 -4.68
CA LEU A 101 10.81 -9.52 -5.27
C LEU A 101 11.75 -10.69 -5.00
N ARG A 102 11.18 -11.80 -4.50
CA ARG A 102 11.84 -13.10 -4.37
C ARG A 102 10.85 -14.18 -4.79
N ASP A 103 10.47 -14.13 -6.08
CA ASP A 103 9.43 -14.97 -6.65
C ASP A 103 9.90 -16.41 -6.84
N ARG A 104 9.09 -17.34 -6.36
CA ARG A 104 9.32 -18.77 -6.53
C ARG A 104 8.04 -19.54 -6.27
N THR A 105 7.84 -20.69 -6.95
CA THR A 105 6.70 -21.55 -6.61
C THR A 105 6.74 -21.93 -5.14
N PHE A 106 5.58 -21.98 -4.48
CA PHE A 106 5.47 -22.18 -3.03
C PHE A 106 6.24 -23.41 -2.55
N ALA A 107 6.13 -24.54 -3.27
CA ALA A 107 6.87 -25.78 -2.94
C ALA A 107 8.40 -25.64 -2.97
N LYS A 108 8.94 -24.64 -3.68
CA LYS A 108 10.39 -24.41 -3.81
C LYS A 108 10.85 -23.13 -3.14
N MET A 109 9.95 -22.39 -2.52
CA MET A 109 10.24 -21.11 -1.87
C MET A 109 10.94 -21.33 -0.52
N PRO A 110 12.16 -20.83 -0.32
CA PRO A 110 12.77 -20.79 1.00
C PRO A 110 11.92 -19.91 1.94
N LEU A 111 11.68 -20.36 3.18
CA LEU A 111 10.96 -19.54 4.18
C LEU A 111 11.64 -18.20 4.44
N ALA A 112 12.96 -18.15 4.37
CA ALA A 112 13.70 -16.89 4.49
C ALA A 112 13.34 -15.87 3.40
N ASP A 113 13.02 -16.31 2.18
CA ASP A 113 12.54 -15.44 1.11
C ASP A 113 11.10 -15.00 1.36
N PHE A 114 10.27 -15.90 1.92
CA PHE A 114 8.91 -15.55 2.35
C PHE A 114 8.95 -14.46 3.42
N ASP A 115 9.72 -14.68 4.48
CA ASP A 115 9.85 -13.75 5.61
C ASP A 115 10.42 -12.39 5.18
N ALA A 116 11.44 -12.39 4.31
CA ALA A 116 12.05 -11.16 3.82
C ALA A 116 11.05 -10.30 3.03
N VAL A 117 10.26 -10.91 2.14
CA VAL A 117 9.24 -10.20 1.36
C VAL A 117 8.13 -9.66 2.26
N VAL A 118 7.61 -10.47 3.19
CA VAL A 118 6.59 -10.02 4.16
C VAL A 118 7.13 -8.88 5.01
N ARG A 119 8.38 -8.96 5.45
CA ARG A 119 9.02 -7.93 6.27
C ARG A 119 9.12 -6.60 5.55
N VAL A 120 9.56 -6.59 4.29
CA VAL A 120 9.75 -5.34 3.53
C VAL A 120 8.41 -4.75 3.08
N HIS A 121 7.45 -5.57 2.66
CA HIS A 121 6.19 -5.06 2.11
C HIS A 121 5.13 -4.75 3.16
N LEU A 122 4.95 -5.64 4.15
CA LEU A 122 3.88 -5.52 5.13
C LEU A 122 4.39 -4.93 6.44
N SER A 123 5.41 -5.54 7.04
CA SER A 123 5.90 -5.10 8.34
C SER A 123 6.48 -3.70 8.27
N ALA A 124 7.31 -3.38 7.26
CA ALA A 124 7.87 -2.04 7.10
C ALA A 124 6.79 -0.96 6.93
N ALA A 125 5.74 -1.24 6.15
CA ALA A 125 4.61 -0.33 5.98
C ALA A 125 3.89 -0.08 7.32
N ALA A 126 3.69 -1.13 8.11
CA ALA A 126 3.10 -1.03 9.46
C ALA A 126 4.01 -0.26 10.43
N TYR A 127 5.33 -0.50 10.40
CA TYR A 127 6.30 0.21 11.25
C TYR A 127 6.34 1.70 10.92
N CYS A 128 6.41 2.06 9.64
CA CYS A 128 6.37 3.46 9.21
C CYS A 128 5.04 4.13 9.61
N ALA A 129 3.91 3.46 9.39
CA ALA A 129 2.60 3.99 9.77
C ALA A 129 2.51 4.20 11.28
N LYS A 130 3.00 3.24 12.09
CA LYS A 130 3.01 3.35 13.56
C LYS A 130 3.90 4.48 14.04
N ALA A 131 5.10 4.63 13.49
CA ALA A 131 6.02 5.73 13.84
C ALA A 131 5.45 7.09 13.44
N ALA A 132 4.86 7.20 12.25
CA ALA A 132 4.27 8.42 11.73
C ALA A 132 2.94 8.82 12.41
N TRP A 133 2.23 7.85 13.02
CA TRP A 133 0.86 8.02 13.50
C TRP A 133 0.64 9.27 14.38
N PRO A 134 1.47 9.55 15.40
CA PRO A 134 1.28 10.73 16.24
C PRO A 134 1.34 12.04 15.44
N SER A 135 2.29 12.17 14.52
CA SER A 135 2.43 13.38 13.70
C SER A 135 1.30 13.51 12.67
N LEU A 136 0.89 12.41 12.05
CA LEU A 136 -0.23 12.38 11.12
C LEU A 136 -1.55 12.78 11.80
N VAL A 137 -1.77 12.36 13.05
CA VAL A 137 -2.92 12.78 13.86
C VAL A 137 -2.81 14.26 14.22
N ALA A 138 -1.65 14.71 14.69
CA ALA A 138 -1.42 16.10 15.09
C ALA A 138 -1.58 17.08 13.92
N SER A 139 -1.35 16.65 12.68
CA SER A 139 -1.54 17.49 11.49
C SER A 139 -3.01 17.84 11.22
N GLY A 140 -3.98 17.08 11.75
CA GLY A 140 -5.41 17.21 11.47
C GLY A 140 -5.80 16.83 10.04
N THR A 141 -4.84 16.67 9.15
CA THR A 141 -5.00 16.31 7.74
C THR A 141 -4.07 15.17 7.32
N GLY A 142 -3.78 14.25 8.24
CA GLY A 142 -2.88 13.11 8.01
C GLY A 142 -3.38 12.18 6.92
N ARG A 143 -2.46 11.68 6.08
CA ARG A 143 -2.74 10.78 4.96
C ARG A 143 -1.77 9.62 4.94
N VAL A 144 -2.28 8.42 4.71
CA VAL A 144 -1.47 7.22 4.48
C VAL A 144 -1.91 6.56 3.17
N VAL A 145 -0.96 6.29 2.31
CA VAL A 145 -1.16 5.55 1.07
C VAL A 145 -0.26 4.32 1.08
N PHE A 146 -0.87 3.14 1.13
CA PHE A 146 -0.16 1.87 0.99
C PHE A 146 -0.13 1.43 -0.47
N THR A 147 0.95 0.76 -0.87
CA THR A 147 1.10 0.17 -2.21
C THR A 147 0.83 -1.33 -2.15
N SER A 148 -0.42 -1.74 -2.42
CA SER A 148 -0.83 -3.11 -2.64
C SER A 148 -0.47 -3.58 -4.06
N SER A 149 -1.15 -4.59 -4.62
CA SER A 149 -0.91 -5.13 -5.96
C SER A 149 -2.09 -5.98 -6.42
N ALA A 150 -2.31 -6.07 -7.74
CA ALA A 150 -3.20 -7.05 -8.33
C ALA A 150 -2.85 -8.49 -7.92
N SER A 151 -1.55 -8.81 -7.76
CA SER A 151 -1.11 -10.11 -7.24
C SER A 151 -1.60 -10.39 -5.82
N GLY A 152 -1.72 -9.35 -4.97
CA GLY A 152 -2.31 -9.49 -3.64
C GLY A 152 -3.82 -9.68 -3.69
N LEU A 153 -4.49 -9.03 -4.64
CA LEU A 153 -5.95 -9.05 -4.76
C LEU A 153 -6.48 -10.34 -5.41
N TYR A 154 -5.76 -10.83 -6.45
CA TYR A 154 -6.25 -11.91 -7.32
C TYR A 154 -5.32 -13.13 -7.35
N GLY A 155 -4.15 -13.04 -6.72
CA GLY A 155 -3.13 -14.07 -6.77
C GLY A 155 -2.28 -14.00 -8.05
N GLN A 156 -1.04 -14.46 -7.93
CA GLN A 156 -0.12 -14.63 -9.06
C GLN A 156 0.75 -15.85 -8.81
N PHE A 157 0.85 -16.73 -9.79
CA PHE A 157 1.69 -17.94 -9.69
C PHE A 157 3.14 -17.58 -9.33
N GLY A 158 3.68 -18.24 -8.33
CA GLY A 158 5.06 -18.03 -7.87
C GLY A 158 5.24 -16.87 -6.88
N GLN A 159 4.18 -16.18 -6.46
CA GLN A 159 4.24 -14.99 -5.59
C GLN A 159 3.49 -15.17 -4.27
N ALA A 160 3.53 -16.33 -3.65
CA ALA A 160 2.81 -16.57 -2.40
C ALA A 160 3.23 -15.61 -1.27
N ASN A 161 4.53 -15.31 -1.13
CA ASN A 161 5.08 -14.33 -0.20
C ASN A 161 4.60 -12.90 -0.49
N TYR A 162 4.72 -12.49 -1.75
CA TYR A 162 4.35 -11.16 -2.21
C TYR A 162 2.83 -10.94 -2.12
N ALA A 163 2.04 -11.88 -2.60
CA ALA A 163 0.58 -11.82 -2.56
C ALA A 163 0.05 -11.75 -1.13
N ALA A 164 0.57 -12.59 -0.22
CA ALA A 164 0.22 -12.55 1.19
C ALA A 164 0.52 -11.17 1.82
N ALA A 165 1.71 -10.62 1.57
CA ALA A 165 2.11 -9.32 2.08
C ALA A 165 1.21 -8.19 1.52
N LYS A 166 0.93 -8.20 0.21
CA LYS A 166 0.13 -7.16 -0.45
C LYS A 166 -1.36 -7.21 -0.08
N MET A 167 -1.91 -8.41 0.15
CA MET A 167 -3.27 -8.52 0.70
C MET A 167 -3.31 -8.13 2.19
N GLY A 168 -2.26 -8.40 2.96
CA GLY A 168 -2.11 -7.93 4.33
C GLY A 168 -2.22 -6.41 4.46
N LEU A 169 -1.75 -5.64 3.48
CA LEU A 169 -1.91 -4.19 3.44
C LEU A 169 -3.38 -3.76 3.29
N VAL A 170 -4.20 -4.54 2.59
CA VAL A 170 -5.66 -4.29 2.51
C VAL A 170 -6.29 -4.43 3.90
N GLY A 171 -5.90 -5.46 4.65
CA GLY A 171 -6.30 -5.62 6.05
C GLY A 171 -5.91 -4.41 6.92
N LEU A 172 -4.68 -3.89 6.77
CA LEU A 172 -4.24 -2.67 7.47
C LEU A 172 -5.08 -1.45 7.09
N VAL A 173 -5.40 -1.25 5.80
CA VAL A 173 -6.27 -0.16 5.35
C VAL A 173 -7.63 -0.23 6.02
N ASN A 174 -8.24 -1.43 6.07
CA ASN A 174 -9.56 -1.62 6.65
C ASN A 174 -9.62 -1.22 8.13
N VAL A 175 -8.57 -1.53 8.90
CA VAL A 175 -8.51 -1.19 10.34
C VAL A 175 -8.09 0.26 10.54
N LEU A 176 -6.98 0.69 9.94
CA LEU A 176 -6.40 2.01 10.19
C LEU A 176 -7.28 3.14 9.67
N ALA A 177 -8.10 2.89 8.62
CA ALA A 177 -9.10 3.85 8.16
C ALA A 177 -10.20 4.12 9.21
N GLN A 178 -10.58 3.10 9.98
CA GLN A 178 -11.56 3.24 11.07
C GLN A 178 -10.93 3.93 12.29
N GLU A 179 -9.74 3.48 12.72
CA GLU A 179 -9.03 4.05 13.87
C GLU A 179 -8.66 5.52 13.67
N GLY A 180 -8.23 5.89 12.46
CA GLY A 180 -7.85 7.27 12.11
C GLY A 180 -9.01 8.23 11.88
N ALA A 181 -10.23 7.71 11.70
CA ALA A 181 -11.37 8.51 11.24
C ALA A 181 -11.68 9.73 12.11
N ARG A 182 -11.69 9.55 13.46
CA ARG A 182 -11.98 10.61 14.43
C ARG A 182 -10.91 11.70 14.47
N ALA A 183 -9.67 11.37 14.13
CA ALA A 183 -8.55 12.29 14.06
C ALA A 183 -8.40 12.96 12.68
N GLY A 184 -9.36 12.76 11.77
CA GLY A 184 -9.27 13.31 10.40
C GLY A 184 -8.24 12.63 9.51
N LEU A 185 -7.57 11.58 9.99
CA LEU A 185 -6.61 10.80 9.22
C LEU A 185 -7.32 9.93 8.19
N ARG A 186 -6.79 9.87 6.96
CA ARG A 186 -7.31 9.04 5.88
C ARG A 186 -6.27 8.03 5.44
N VAL A 187 -6.69 6.78 5.29
CA VAL A 187 -5.82 5.65 4.94
C VAL A 187 -6.41 4.93 3.74
N ASN A 188 -5.63 4.84 2.66
CA ASN A 188 -6.04 4.20 1.41
C ASN A 188 -4.91 3.32 0.88
N ALA A 189 -5.22 2.44 -0.07
CA ALA A 189 -4.23 1.69 -0.82
C ALA A 189 -4.43 1.85 -2.32
N ILE A 190 -3.32 1.78 -3.05
CA ILE A 190 -3.31 1.56 -4.49
C ILE A 190 -2.83 0.14 -4.80
N ALA A 191 -3.32 -0.45 -5.89
CA ALA A 191 -2.79 -1.65 -6.53
C ALA A 191 -2.32 -1.26 -7.93
N PRO A 192 -1.08 -0.78 -8.07
CA PRO A 192 -0.62 -0.19 -9.32
C PRO A 192 -0.17 -1.23 -10.35
N VAL A 193 -0.42 -0.92 -11.63
CA VAL A 193 0.22 -1.57 -12.77
C VAL A 193 1.03 -0.51 -13.51
N ALA A 194 2.36 -0.60 -13.46
CA ALA A 194 3.25 0.37 -14.06
C ALA A 194 4.52 -0.30 -14.62
N ALA A 195 5.10 0.27 -15.66
CA ALA A 195 6.39 -0.13 -16.21
C ALA A 195 7.50 0.23 -15.23
N THR A 196 8.03 -0.76 -14.55
CA THR A 196 9.12 -0.66 -13.58
C THR A 196 10.06 -1.83 -13.74
N ARG A 197 11.23 -1.81 -13.08
CA ARG A 197 12.14 -2.96 -13.05
C ARG A 197 11.47 -4.28 -12.61
N MET A 198 10.38 -4.20 -11.84
CA MET A 198 9.61 -5.35 -11.38
C MET A 198 8.71 -5.95 -12.46
N THR A 199 8.19 -5.13 -13.35
CA THR A 199 7.16 -5.51 -14.33
C THR A 199 7.70 -5.58 -15.77
N GLU A 200 8.78 -4.89 -16.08
CA GLU A 200 9.39 -4.91 -17.42
C GLU A 200 9.64 -6.31 -17.99
N PRO A 201 10.15 -7.30 -17.18
CA PRO A 201 10.35 -8.65 -17.69
C PRO A 201 9.06 -9.42 -17.98
N LEU A 202 7.92 -8.94 -17.46
CA LEU A 202 6.63 -9.62 -17.52
C LEU A 202 5.70 -9.05 -18.60
N LEU A 203 6.01 -7.86 -19.13
CA LEU A 203 5.12 -7.12 -20.01
C LEU A 203 5.72 -6.99 -21.42
N PRO A 204 4.88 -7.10 -22.47
CA PRO A 204 5.35 -6.84 -23.84
C PRO A 204 5.75 -5.36 -24.00
N PRO A 205 6.79 -5.05 -24.82
CA PRO A 205 7.29 -3.68 -24.99
C PRO A 205 6.23 -2.66 -25.42
N ALA A 206 5.21 -3.09 -26.13
CA ALA A 206 4.10 -2.22 -26.55
C ALA A 206 3.27 -1.74 -25.35
N ALA A 207 3.04 -2.61 -24.34
CA ALA A 207 2.31 -2.29 -23.12
C ALA A 207 3.10 -1.35 -22.19
N LEU A 208 4.43 -1.50 -22.14
CA LEU A 208 5.30 -0.69 -21.27
C LEU A 208 5.13 0.81 -21.52
N ARG A 209 4.99 1.22 -22.79
CA ARG A 209 4.80 2.65 -23.13
C ARG A 209 3.51 3.25 -22.58
N GLY A 210 2.46 2.45 -22.43
CA GLY A 210 1.17 2.87 -21.87
C GLY A 210 1.09 2.78 -20.35
N LEU A 211 2.14 2.28 -19.68
CA LEU A 211 2.16 2.00 -18.24
C LEU A 211 3.23 2.80 -17.50
N ALA A 212 3.56 4.00 -17.97
CA ALA A 212 4.54 4.85 -17.28
C ALA A 212 4.13 5.13 -15.83
N PRO A 213 5.07 5.11 -14.83
CA PRO A 213 4.80 5.40 -13.43
C PRO A 213 4.09 6.75 -13.22
N GLU A 214 4.34 7.72 -14.07
CA GLU A 214 3.75 9.05 -14.06
C GLU A 214 2.22 9.03 -14.28
N LEU A 215 1.67 7.97 -14.86
CA LEU A 215 0.22 7.77 -15.01
C LEU A 215 -0.48 7.27 -13.72
N VAL A 216 0.30 6.83 -12.73
CA VAL A 216 -0.17 6.40 -11.41
C VAL A 216 -0.05 7.53 -10.37
N SER A 217 1.03 8.30 -10.43
CA SER A 217 1.41 9.25 -9.40
C SER A 217 0.40 10.38 -9.13
N PRO A 218 -0.40 10.88 -10.09
CA PRO A 218 -1.45 11.86 -9.80
C PRO A 218 -2.49 11.37 -8.80
N LEU A 219 -2.86 10.07 -8.86
CA LEU A 219 -3.76 9.47 -7.88
C LEU A 219 -3.13 9.45 -6.49
N VAL A 220 -1.86 9.01 -6.37
CA VAL A 220 -1.14 8.98 -5.08
C VAL A 220 -1.00 10.37 -4.50
N ALA A 221 -0.63 11.36 -5.30
CA ALA A 221 -0.51 12.74 -4.87
C ALA A 221 -1.86 13.31 -4.38
N HIS A 222 -2.98 12.95 -5.00
CA HIS A 222 -4.31 13.31 -4.50
C HIS A 222 -4.63 12.60 -3.18
N LEU A 223 -4.44 11.27 -3.09
CA LEU A 223 -4.71 10.50 -1.87
C LEU A 223 -3.87 10.96 -0.67
N ALA A 224 -2.67 11.47 -0.91
CA ALA A 224 -1.77 12.02 0.09
C ALA A 224 -2.06 13.50 0.44
N SER A 225 -2.91 14.19 -0.32
CA SER A 225 -3.21 15.61 -0.12
C SER A 225 -4.25 15.86 0.97
N ALA A 226 -4.28 17.07 1.51
CA ALA A 226 -5.29 17.52 2.47
C ALA A 226 -6.71 17.47 1.88
N ASP A 227 -6.83 17.61 0.56
CA ASP A 227 -8.12 17.63 -0.17
C ASP A 227 -8.78 16.25 -0.24
N CYS A 228 -8.01 15.16 -0.07
CA CYS A 228 -8.57 13.82 -0.08
C CYS A 228 -9.47 13.60 1.14
N ARG A 229 -10.76 13.38 0.89
CA ARG A 229 -11.77 13.10 1.91
C ARG A 229 -12.05 11.62 2.11
N GLN A 230 -11.59 10.78 1.18
CA GLN A 230 -11.86 9.35 1.15
C GLN A 230 -10.90 8.57 2.04
N SER A 231 -11.40 7.51 2.68
CA SER A 231 -10.64 6.58 3.51
C SER A 231 -11.17 5.16 3.32
N GLY A 232 -10.32 4.16 3.48
CA GLY A 232 -10.70 2.76 3.30
C GLY A 232 -10.85 2.33 1.84
N LEU A 233 -10.23 3.06 0.90
CA LEU A 233 -10.25 2.69 -0.51
C LEU A 233 -9.08 1.78 -0.85
N VAL A 234 -9.37 0.77 -1.67
CA VAL A 234 -8.39 0.00 -2.43
C VAL A 234 -8.62 0.29 -3.91
N LEU A 235 -7.64 0.89 -4.56
CA LEU A 235 -7.77 1.40 -5.93
C LEU A 235 -6.73 0.73 -6.85
N GLU A 236 -7.20 -0.09 -7.79
CA GLU A 236 -6.35 -0.57 -8.88
C GLU A 236 -6.15 0.57 -9.88
N VAL A 237 -4.90 0.81 -10.31
CA VAL A 237 -4.54 1.96 -11.15
C VAL A 237 -3.42 1.62 -12.12
N GLY A 238 -3.58 1.97 -13.39
CA GLY A 238 -2.58 1.78 -14.44
C GLY A 238 -3.05 2.34 -15.77
N GLY A 239 -2.12 2.72 -16.64
CA GLY A 239 -2.47 3.27 -17.96
C GLY A 239 -3.39 4.50 -17.91
N GLY A 240 -3.30 5.33 -16.85
CA GLY A 240 -4.16 6.49 -16.66
C GLY A 240 -5.62 6.16 -16.31
N ARG A 241 -5.90 4.92 -15.90
CA ARG A 241 -7.23 4.48 -15.48
C ARG A 241 -7.22 3.97 -14.05
N VAL A 242 -8.39 4.03 -13.39
CA VAL A 242 -8.54 3.62 -12.00
C VAL A 242 -9.85 2.86 -11.81
N ALA A 243 -9.82 1.82 -10.98
CA ALA A 243 -10.98 1.07 -10.53
C ALA A 243 -10.95 0.91 -9.01
N ARG A 244 -12.11 0.85 -8.37
CA ARG A 244 -12.22 0.51 -6.96
C ARG A 244 -12.36 -1.00 -6.79
N VAL A 245 -11.56 -1.57 -5.89
CA VAL A 245 -11.65 -2.99 -5.50
C VAL A 245 -12.36 -3.11 -4.15
N ARG A 246 -13.18 -4.14 -3.99
CA ARG A 246 -13.89 -4.48 -2.76
C ARG A 246 -13.87 -5.98 -2.53
N VAL A 247 -13.81 -6.39 -1.27
CA VAL A 247 -14.19 -7.74 -0.84
C VAL A 247 -15.70 -7.78 -0.70
N VAL A 248 -16.33 -8.81 -1.22
CA VAL A 248 -17.79 -9.02 -1.18
C VAL A 248 -18.09 -10.41 -0.63
N GLU A 249 -19.27 -10.58 -0.04
CA GLU A 249 -19.81 -11.86 0.37
C GLU A 249 -21.06 -12.18 -0.46
N SER A 250 -21.21 -13.43 -0.89
CA SER A 250 -22.45 -13.93 -1.50
C SER A 250 -23.64 -13.87 -0.53
N ASP A 251 -24.81 -14.23 -0.99
CA ASP A 251 -25.92 -14.47 -0.09
C ASP A 251 -25.64 -15.68 0.83
N LEU A 252 -26.16 -15.62 2.04
CA LEU A 252 -26.06 -16.74 2.98
C LEU A 252 -27.02 -17.84 2.55
N VAL A 253 -26.51 -19.06 2.50
CA VAL A 253 -27.29 -20.27 2.27
C VAL A 253 -27.30 -21.12 3.54
N GLU A 254 -28.31 -21.94 3.70
CA GLU A 254 -28.42 -22.86 4.81
C GLU A 254 -27.33 -23.93 4.72
N LEU A 255 -26.63 -24.19 5.84
CA LEU A 255 -25.63 -25.25 5.89
C LEU A 255 -26.28 -26.54 6.37
N PRO A 256 -26.38 -27.58 5.50
CA PRO A 256 -26.93 -28.88 5.89
C PRO A 256 -26.08 -29.58 6.95
N ALA A 257 -26.71 -30.54 7.66
CA ALA A 257 -26.04 -31.29 8.72
C ALA A 257 -25.31 -32.55 8.19
N ASP A 258 -25.65 -33.01 6.96
CA ASP A 258 -25.06 -34.20 6.36
C ASP A 258 -23.99 -33.81 5.30
N ASP A 259 -23.04 -34.73 5.09
CA ASP A 259 -21.87 -34.48 4.21
C ASP A 259 -22.26 -34.25 2.75
N ALA A 260 -23.28 -34.94 2.25
CA ALA A 260 -23.73 -34.77 0.86
C ALA A 260 -24.37 -33.40 0.62
N GLY A 261 -25.16 -32.91 1.57
CA GLY A 261 -25.73 -31.57 1.51
C GLY A 261 -24.68 -30.47 1.63
N VAL A 262 -23.68 -30.65 2.51
CA VAL A 262 -22.54 -29.72 2.61
C VAL A 262 -21.77 -29.65 1.30
N ALA A 263 -21.49 -30.79 0.64
CA ALA A 263 -20.81 -30.82 -0.66
C ALA A 263 -21.60 -30.06 -1.73
N ALA A 264 -22.91 -30.25 -1.79
CA ALA A 264 -23.77 -29.54 -2.76
C ALA A 264 -23.74 -28.00 -2.55
N VAL A 265 -23.79 -27.54 -1.31
CA VAL A 265 -23.68 -26.10 -0.99
C VAL A 265 -22.31 -25.54 -1.37
N VAL A 266 -21.24 -26.27 -1.11
CA VAL A 266 -19.89 -25.84 -1.51
C VAL A 266 -19.75 -25.70 -3.03
N ASP A 267 -20.30 -26.65 -3.77
CA ASP A 267 -20.31 -26.62 -5.25
C ASP A 267 -21.15 -25.44 -5.77
N GLU A 268 -22.33 -25.18 -5.18
CA GLU A 268 -23.18 -24.01 -5.52
C GLU A 268 -22.43 -22.70 -5.28
N LEU A 269 -21.76 -22.55 -4.12
CA LEU A 269 -21.05 -21.32 -3.76
C LEU A 269 -19.78 -21.09 -4.60
N ALA A 270 -19.24 -22.14 -5.24
CA ALA A 270 -18.06 -21.99 -6.09
C ALA A 270 -18.33 -21.17 -7.37
N ASP A 271 -19.57 -21.15 -7.85
CA ASP A 271 -20.00 -20.46 -9.07
C ASP A 271 -20.72 -19.13 -8.82
N VAL A 272 -20.69 -18.62 -7.58
CA VAL A 272 -21.42 -17.37 -7.25
C VAL A 272 -20.65 -16.15 -7.77
N ASP A 273 -21.31 -15.37 -8.62
CA ASP A 273 -20.83 -14.08 -9.10
C ASP A 273 -21.42 -12.92 -8.27
N GLY A 274 -20.52 -12.01 -7.84
CA GLY A 274 -20.92 -10.81 -7.13
C GLY A 274 -21.18 -11.02 -5.64
N GLY A 275 -21.80 -10.06 -5.00
CA GLY A 275 -22.11 -10.11 -3.57
C GLY A 275 -22.22 -8.75 -2.90
N THR A 276 -22.45 -8.76 -1.59
CA THR A 276 -22.60 -7.58 -0.75
C THR A 276 -21.24 -7.17 -0.15
N PRO A 277 -20.78 -5.93 -0.38
CA PRO A 277 -19.62 -5.39 0.33
C PRO A 277 -20.02 -4.89 1.71
N PHE A 278 -19.23 -5.22 2.74
CA PHE A 278 -19.40 -4.69 4.09
C PHE A 278 -18.38 -3.58 4.39
N ALA A 279 -18.77 -2.63 5.21
CA ALA A 279 -17.90 -1.54 5.64
C ALA A 279 -17.00 -1.95 6.83
N SER A 280 -17.46 -2.94 7.62
CA SER A 280 -16.72 -3.46 8.79
C SER A 280 -17.11 -4.91 9.07
N SER A 281 -16.29 -5.60 9.89
CA SER A 281 -16.62 -6.94 10.43
C SER A 281 -17.88 -6.91 11.31
N THR A 282 -18.17 -5.78 11.95
CA THR A 282 -19.40 -5.60 12.74
C THR A 282 -20.65 -5.65 11.85
N ASP A 283 -20.58 -5.04 10.65
CA ASP A 283 -21.70 -5.06 9.70
C ASP A 283 -21.92 -6.48 9.14
N ALA A 284 -20.85 -7.20 8.82
CA ALA A 284 -20.92 -8.59 8.38
C ALA A 284 -21.49 -9.50 9.48
N LEU A 285 -21.05 -9.33 10.73
CA LEU A 285 -21.56 -10.07 11.87
C LEU A 285 -23.06 -9.78 12.13
N ALA A 286 -23.48 -8.53 11.99
CA ALA A 286 -24.90 -8.15 12.19
C ALA A 286 -25.83 -8.93 11.24
N ARG A 287 -25.40 -9.22 10.02
CA ARG A 287 -26.12 -10.06 9.06
C ARG A 287 -26.33 -11.49 9.59
N LEU A 288 -25.29 -12.13 10.15
CA LEU A 288 -25.38 -13.46 10.73
C LEU A 288 -26.28 -13.47 11.99
N LEU A 289 -26.13 -12.47 12.87
CA LEU A 289 -26.94 -12.35 14.08
C LEU A 289 -28.42 -12.16 13.78
N ALA A 290 -28.78 -11.44 12.72
CA ALA A 290 -30.16 -11.26 12.30
C ALA A 290 -30.81 -12.58 11.86
N ILE A 291 -30.05 -13.53 11.33
CA ILE A 291 -30.55 -14.87 10.99
C ILE A 291 -30.63 -15.73 12.26
N ALA A 292 -29.56 -15.77 13.07
CA ALA A 292 -29.49 -16.57 14.29
C ALA A 292 -30.63 -16.21 15.27
N SER A 293 -31.02 -14.93 15.35
CA SER A 293 -32.12 -14.48 16.21
C SER A 293 -33.51 -14.92 15.76
N ARG A 294 -33.65 -15.46 14.54
CA ARG A 294 -34.91 -15.98 13.98
C ARG A 294 -35.00 -17.52 14.02
N MET A 295 -33.93 -18.16 14.45
CA MET A 295 -33.94 -19.62 14.66
C MET A 295 -34.73 -19.95 15.92
N PRO A 296 -35.61 -20.98 15.92
CA PRO A 296 -36.48 -21.32 17.04
C PRO A 296 -35.72 -21.82 18.27
#